data_adbfad8415720113bede752fb797f396
#
_entry.id   adbfad8415720113bede752fb797f396
#
_cell.length_a   1.000
_cell.length_b   1.000
_cell.length_c   1.000
_cell.angle_alpha   90.00
_cell.angle_beta   90.00
_cell.angle_gamma   90.00
#
_symmetry.space_group_name_H-M   'P 1'
#
loop_
_entity.id
_entity.type
_entity.pdbx_description
1 polymer ?
#
loop_
_entity_poly.entity_id
_entity_poly.type
_entity_poly.pdbx_seq_one_letter_code
_entity_poly.pdbx_strand_id
1 'polypeptide(L)'
;MKQETGRRIARWSYMAVAAGYLWWNLARMTEFSWTFTIMPYLGDFGIIAAIFSLILGWKKRSPLVWTMTAGLGWMLLMSAIRGENVLAAEWQYLKEGIIAFLVLAPLPGCLAENRFRQFLKGTIAVWTTAITCQAAIGLWAAISGHAVFSMKGTWYIGMNLGDHRLYLNAYVTTAAAKMGMTVLLTAILFALSRTKRAKIACVMAILVQCGALALTDCRTAFVALGVAAGFCVWTLLGAKVHMPSKLNHRLILPMLMAAGIILCYGLLTGLLTLIAPSVAPGPLDNVNLLEFPAHLMTEASAEQEVILDSTPVHRNIDTTDAFNGRWGIWKGAIRLLTAQPELLLTGTSAPLAAGMMNLYTTPGTKYFQHAHNLYLQTLVSWGIPGLLILLAVIAMFLVQTARISKRNQPLWVLMLSLPVIYLLVCELVDCFTMLSTGSPMLYWLCLLMGAVDAQARRMKLQRLPK
;
A
#
# COMPACT_ATOMS: atom_id res chain seq x y z
N MET A 1 28.17 28.53 -13.85
CA MET A 1 28.44 27.98 -12.51
C MET A 1 27.27 28.17 -11.52
N LYS A 2 26.84 29.40 -11.20
CA LYS A 2 25.73 29.65 -10.24
C LYS A 2 24.40 28.94 -10.58
N GLN A 3 23.99 28.90 -11.86
CA GLN A 3 22.75 28.26 -12.29
C GLN A 3 22.79 26.72 -12.17
N GLU A 4 23.94 26.10 -12.34
CA GLU A 4 24.12 24.65 -12.19
C GLU A 4 24.09 24.23 -10.72
N THR A 5 24.70 25.03 -9.85
CA THR A 5 24.66 24.84 -8.40
C THR A 5 23.22 24.94 -7.88
N GLY A 6 22.44 25.96 -8.30
CA GLY A 6 21.04 26.09 -7.91
C GLY A 6 20.19 24.90 -8.35
N ARG A 7 20.36 24.40 -9.58
CA ARG A 7 19.68 23.19 -10.08
C ARG A 7 20.08 21.94 -9.30
N ARG A 8 21.34 21.84 -8.85
CA ARG A 8 21.84 20.73 -8.04
C ARG A 8 21.20 20.73 -6.66
N ILE A 9 21.16 21.89 -5.99
CA ILE A 9 20.52 22.05 -4.67
C ILE A 9 19.03 21.69 -4.76
N ALA A 10 18.28 22.24 -5.72
CA ALA A 10 16.87 21.95 -5.90
C ALA A 10 16.60 20.45 -6.09
N ARG A 11 17.45 19.74 -6.83
CA ARG A 11 17.33 18.28 -6.99
C ARG A 11 17.55 17.51 -5.69
N TRP A 12 18.55 17.88 -4.90
CA TRP A 12 18.82 17.24 -3.61
C TRP A 12 17.70 17.49 -2.61
N SER A 13 17.19 18.72 -2.53
CA SER A 13 16.05 19.05 -1.67
C SER A 13 14.82 18.25 -2.06
N TYR A 14 14.54 18.13 -3.37
CA TYR A 14 13.44 17.32 -3.88
C TYR A 14 13.57 15.83 -3.51
N MET A 15 14.76 15.25 -3.64
CA MET A 15 15.02 13.86 -3.24
C MET A 15 14.90 13.68 -1.72
N ALA A 16 15.36 14.63 -0.92
CA ALA A 16 15.26 14.58 0.54
C ALA A 16 13.79 14.61 1.01
N VAL A 17 12.98 15.49 0.42
CA VAL A 17 11.53 15.57 0.70
C VAL A 17 10.86 14.24 0.32
N ALA A 18 11.12 13.71 -0.87
CA ALA A 18 10.55 12.45 -1.31
C ALA A 18 10.95 11.27 -0.39
N ALA A 19 12.22 11.19 0.03
CA ALA A 19 12.68 10.19 0.98
C ALA A 19 11.99 10.36 2.35
N GLY A 20 11.87 11.60 2.82
CA GLY A 20 11.18 11.93 4.07
C GLY A 20 9.75 11.39 4.11
N TYR A 21 8.99 11.57 3.04
CA TYR A 21 7.64 11.02 2.94
C TYR A 21 7.60 9.49 2.88
N LEU A 22 8.49 8.86 2.14
CA LEU A 22 8.57 7.41 2.07
C LEU A 22 8.95 6.78 3.41
N TRP A 23 9.79 7.46 4.21
CA TRP A 23 10.22 6.98 5.52
C TRP A 23 9.34 7.46 6.67
N TRP A 24 8.51 8.46 6.44
CA TRP A 24 7.69 9.05 7.48
C TRP A 24 6.89 8.04 8.30
N ASN A 25 6.30 7.08 7.63
CA ASN A 25 5.55 6.03 8.31
C ASN A 25 6.42 5.08 9.17
N LEU A 26 7.73 5.05 8.94
CA LEU A 26 8.65 4.37 9.85
C LEU A 26 8.80 5.17 11.15
N ALA A 27 8.82 6.50 11.06
CA ALA A 27 8.88 7.37 12.23
C ALA A 27 7.60 7.30 13.08
N ARG A 28 6.43 7.05 12.48
CA ARG A 28 5.19 6.81 13.22
C ARG A 28 5.21 5.52 14.07
N MET A 29 6.12 4.61 13.78
CA MET A 29 6.34 3.40 14.59
C MET A 29 7.14 3.70 15.87
N THR A 30 7.72 4.88 15.97
CA THR A 30 8.46 5.32 17.16
C THR A 30 7.60 6.31 17.92
N GLU A 31 7.69 6.28 19.24
CA GLU A 31 6.90 7.16 20.14
C GLU A 31 7.43 8.60 20.22
N PHE A 32 8.23 9.02 19.28
CA PHE A 32 8.78 10.37 19.28
C PHE A 32 7.66 11.40 19.07
N SER A 33 7.29 12.11 20.13
CA SER A 33 6.24 13.15 20.11
C SER A 33 6.51 14.24 19.06
N TRP A 34 7.78 14.51 18.75
CA TRP A 34 8.16 15.44 17.72
C TRP A 34 7.69 15.04 16.31
N THR A 35 7.44 13.73 16.08
CA THR A 35 6.93 13.25 14.79
C THR A 35 5.54 13.82 14.51
N PHE A 36 4.68 13.92 15.51
CA PHE A 36 3.33 14.51 15.33
C PHE A 36 3.37 16.03 15.14
N THR A 37 4.36 16.68 15.72
CA THR A 37 4.55 18.15 15.59
C THR A 37 5.11 18.52 14.21
N ILE A 38 6.00 17.72 13.63
CA ILE A 38 6.66 18.02 12.35
C ILE A 38 5.78 17.66 11.14
N MET A 39 4.80 16.74 11.28
CA MET A 39 3.96 16.28 10.17
C MET A 39 3.27 17.39 9.37
N PRO A 40 2.58 18.35 9.98
CA PRO A 40 1.95 19.43 9.24
C PRO A 40 2.96 20.20 8.38
N TYR A 41 4.14 20.49 8.96
CA TYR A 41 5.20 21.23 8.25
C TYR A 41 5.80 20.43 7.09
N LEU A 42 5.97 19.11 7.24
CA LEU A 42 6.39 18.27 6.12
C LEU A 42 5.35 18.27 4.98
N GLY A 43 4.05 18.33 5.30
CA GLY A 43 2.99 18.53 4.32
C GLY A 43 3.18 19.84 3.54
N ASP A 44 3.46 20.91 4.23
CA ASP A 44 3.68 22.22 3.63
C ASP A 44 4.97 22.25 2.79
N PHE A 45 6.07 21.65 3.27
CA PHE A 45 7.28 21.44 2.46
C PHE A 45 7.02 20.56 1.23
N GLY A 46 6.14 19.55 1.34
CA GLY A 46 5.72 18.72 0.21
C GLY A 46 5.00 19.55 -0.86
N ILE A 47 4.15 20.49 -0.46
CA ILE A 47 3.48 21.41 -1.39
C ILE A 47 4.50 22.31 -2.10
N ILE A 48 5.47 22.86 -1.36
CA ILE A 48 6.57 23.66 -1.95
C ILE A 48 7.35 22.79 -2.95
N ALA A 49 7.72 21.57 -2.57
CA ALA A 49 8.40 20.63 -3.46
C ALA A 49 7.56 20.29 -4.70
N ALA A 50 6.23 20.19 -4.57
CA ALA A 50 5.30 19.99 -5.68
C ALA A 50 5.31 21.19 -6.64
N ILE A 51 5.28 22.41 -6.12
CA ILE A 51 5.39 23.64 -6.92
C ILE A 51 6.72 23.67 -7.67
N PHE A 52 7.84 23.38 -6.99
CA PHE A 52 9.15 23.27 -7.66
C PHE A 52 9.18 22.18 -8.72
N SER A 53 8.57 21.01 -8.45
CA SER A 53 8.49 19.93 -9.43
C SER A 53 7.63 20.30 -10.64
N LEU A 54 6.58 21.12 -10.42
CA LEU A 54 5.76 21.69 -11.48
C LEU A 54 6.60 22.62 -12.38
N ILE A 55 7.34 23.51 -11.80
CA ILE A 55 8.16 24.49 -12.51
C ILE A 55 9.32 23.82 -13.27
N LEU A 56 10.06 22.93 -12.58
CA LEU A 56 11.25 22.29 -13.14
C LEU A 56 10.93 21.16 -14.13
N GLY A 57 9.78 20.52 -14.01
CA GLY A 57 9.40 19.30 -14.73
C GLY A 57 8.31 19.50 -15.78
N TRP A 58 7.72 20.70 -15.93
CA TRP A 58 6.53 20.94 -16.76
C TRP A 58 6.61 20.34 -18.17
N LYS A 59 7.72 20.57 -18.86
CA LYS A 59 7.94 20.04 -20.23
C LYS A 59 8.22 18.54 -20.33
N LYS A 60 8.48 17.86 -19.18
CA LYS A 60 8.89 16.45 -19.14
C LYS A 60 7.84 15.54 -18.51
N ARG A 61 6.63 16.05 -18.20
CA ARG A 61 5.59 15.26 -17.58
C ARG A 61 4.97 14.28 -18.56
N SER A 62 4.68 13.13 -18.02
CA SER A 62 4.02 12.07 -18.77
C SER A 62 2.50 12.22 -18.73
N PRO A 63 1.78 11.60 -19.67
CA PRO A 63 0.33 11.49 -19.60
C PRO A 63 -0.15 10.88 -18.27
N LEU A 64 0.57 9.91 -17.71
CA LEU A 64 0.27 9.31 -16.41
C LEU A 64 0.20 10.38 -15.29
N VAL A 65 1.24 11.22 -15.19
CA VAL A 65 1.30 12.29 -14.17
C VAL A 65 0.22 13.33 -14.40
N TRP A 66 -0.07 13.67 -15.67
CA TRP A 66 -1.15 14.60 -16.02
C TRP A 66 -2.53 14.06 -15.62
N THR A 67 -2.78 12.77 -15.85
CA THR A 67 -4.04 12.12 -15.47
C THR A 67 -4.21 12.10 -13.95
N MET A 68 -3.13 11.81 -13.19
CA MET A 68 -3.14 11.91 -11.73
C MET A 68 -3.42 13.35 -11.27
N THR A 69 -2.83 14.35 -11.93
CA THR A 69 -3.06 15.78 -11.63
C THR A 69 -4.51 16.18 -11.93
N ALA A 70 -5.08 15.67 -13.03
CA ALA A 70 -6.50 15.91 -13.35
C ALA A 70 -7.41 15.32 -12.27
N GLY A 71 -7.04 14.17 -11.67
CA GLY A 71 -7.76 13.61 -10.53
C GLY A 71 -7.79 14.54 -9.32
N LEU A 72 -6.66 15.17 -9.00
CA LEU A 72 -6.63 16.19 -7.93
C LEU A 72 -7.50 17.40 -8.26
N GLY A 73 -7.45 17.85 -9.52
CA GLY A 73 -8.31 18.95 -9.98
C GLY A 73 -9.81 18.61 -9.85
N TRP A 74 -10.19 17.38 -10.18
CA TRP A 74 -11.55 16.90 -10.03
C TRP A 74 -11.97 16.86 -8.55
N MET A 75 -11.14 16.30 -7.66
CA MET A 75 -11.40 16.28 -6.22
C MET A 75 -11.59 17.69 -5.67
N LEU A 76 -10.69 18.60 -6.01
CA LEU A 76 -10.77 20.01 -5.59
C LEU A 76 -12.07 20.68 -6.08
N LEU A 77 -12.42 20.48 -7.35
CA LEU A 77 -13.63 21.04 -7.96
C LEU A 77 -14.89 20.54 -7.24
N MET A 78 -15.00 19.22 -7.03
CA MET A 78 -16.18 18.64 -6.38
C MET A 78 -16.30 19.08 -4.91
N SER A 79 -15.19 19.19 -4.20
CA SER A 79 -15.18 19.65 -2.81
C SER A 79 -15.55 21.14 -2.72
N ALA A 80 -15.06 21.97 -3.64
CA ALA A 80 -15.41 23.39 -3.70
C ALA A 80 -16.89 23.64 -4.00
N ILE A 81 -17.49 22.86 -4.91
CA ILE A 81 -18.93 22.94 -5.24
C ILE A 81 -19.79 22.59 -4.00
N ARG A 82 -19.32 21.73 -3.12
CA ARG A 82 -20.04 21.27 -1.91
C ARG A 82 -19.95 22.22 -0.72
N GLY A 83 -19.09 23.21 -0.79
CA GLY A 83 -18.94 24.26 0.21
C GLY A 83 -17.67 24.18 1.05
N GLU A 84 -17.42 25.23 1.79
CA GLU A 84 -16.16 25.45 2.52
C GLU A 84 -15.85 24.37 3.56
N ASN A 85 -16.84 23.87 4.28
CA ASN A 85 -16.64 22.83 5.31
C ASN A 85 -16.16 21.51 4.69
N VAL A 86 -16.72 21.14 3.53
CA VAL A 86 -16.30 19.93 2.81
C VAL A 86 -14.91 20.10 2.23
N LEU A 87 -14.61 21.28 1.68
CA LEU A 87 -13.27 21.60 1.16
C LEU A 87 -12.21 21.56 2.27
N ALA A 88 -12.52 22.11 3.45
CA ALA A 88 -11.61 22.09 4.59
C ALA A 88 -11.31 20.64 5.05
N ALA A 89 -12.34 19.78 5.12
CA ALA A 89 -12.18 18.38 5.44
C ALA A 89 -11.43 17.60 4.35
N GLU A 90 -11.69 17.89 3.06
CA GLU A 90 -11.02 17.27 1.92
C GLU A 90 -9.56 17.70 1.78
N TRP A 91 -9.18 18.85 2.34
CA TRP A 91 -7.82 19.40 2.21
C TRP A 91 -6.74 18.42 2.66
N GLN A 92 -6.99 17.65 3.71
CA GLN A 92 -6.07 16.63 4.19
C GLN A 92 -5.80 15.55 3.12
N TYR A 93 -6.85 15.09 2.43
CA TYR A 93 -6.76 14.11 1.35
C TYR A 93 -6.06 14.70 0.11
N LEU A 94 -6.35 15.97 -0.20
CA LEU A 94 -5.68 16.69 -1.28
C LEU A 94 -4.19 16.85 -1.03
N LYS A 95 -3.75 17.17 0.19
CA LYS A 95 -2.32 17.21 0.56
C LYS A 95 -1.61 15.90 0.25
N GLU A 96 -2.19 14.78 0.67
CA GLU A 96 -1.64 13.45 0.39
C GLU A 96 -1.53 13.19 -1.12
N GLY A 97 -2.57 13.54 -1.87
CA GLY A 97 -2.58 13.42 -3.32
C GLY A 97 -1.55 14.33 -4.00
N ILE A 98 -1.37 15.55 -3.54
CA ILE A 98 -0.33 16.47 -4.04
C ILE A 98 1.05 15.83 -3.88
N ILE A 99 1.36 15.28 -2.71
CA ILE A 99 2.64 14.63 -2.46
C ILE A 99 2.81 13.39 -3.34
N ALA A 100 1.81 12.51 -3.37
CA ALA A 100 1.86 11.26 -4.12
C ALA A 100 1.99 11.51 -5.64
N PHE A 101 1.16 12.41 -6.20
CA PHE A 101 1.01 12.57 -7.65
C PHE A 101 1.94 13.63 -8.22
N LEU A 102 2.25 14.69 -7.48
CA LEU A 102 3.07 15.81 -7.98
C LEU A 102 4.52 15.79 -7.49
N VAL A 103 4.83 15.05 -6.41
CA VAL A 103 6.20 14.91 -5.91
C VAL A 103 6.75 13.52 -6.26
N LEU A 104 6.10 12.45 -5.84
CA LEU A 104 6.65 11.10 -5.94
C LEU A 104 6.52 10.49 -7.34
N ALA A 105 5.36 10.59 -7.99
CA ALA A 105 5.16 10.03 -9.31
C ALA A 105 6.08 10.63 -10.39
N PRO A 106 6.35 11.96 -10.47
CA PRO A 106 7.25 12.52 -11.47
C PRO A 106 8.74 12.37 -11.14
N LEU A 107 9.12 12.10 -9.88
CA LEU A 107 10.52 12.03 -9.43
C LEU A 107 11.41 11.12 -10.31
N PRO A 108 11.00 9.88 -10.67
CA PRO A 108 11.82 9.01 -11.51
C PRO A 108 12.13 9.60 -12.90
N GLY A 109 11.21 10.40 -13.44
CA GLY A 109 11.38 11.08 -14.73
C GLY A 109 12.29 12.31 -14.65
N CYS A 110 12.37 12.95 -13.48
CA CYS A 110 13.19 14.14 -13.24
C CYS A 110 14.66 13.81 -12.98
N LEU A 111 14.97 12.58 -12.56
CA LEU A 111 16.32 12.12 -12.24
C LEU A 111 16.97 11.37 -13.41
N ALA A 112 18.29 11.46 -13.53
CA ALA A 112 19.06 10.54 -14.36
C ALA A 112 18.90 9.12 -13.81
N GLU A 113 18.93 8.10 -14.69
CA GLU A 113 18.64 6.70 -14.31
C GLU A 113 19.55 6.18 -13.20
N ASN A 114 20.85 6.45 -13.28
CA ASN A 114 21.80 6.03 -12.27
C ASN A 114 21.54 6.67 -10.90
N ARG A 115 21.14 7.95 -10.85
CA ARG A 115 20.77 8.65 -9.62
C ARG A 115 19.44 8.13 -9.06
N PHE A 116 18.45 7.92 -9.92
CA PHE A 116 17.19 7.31 -9.49
C PHE A 116 17.42 5.91 -8.93
N ARG A 117 18.25 5.10 -9.58
CA ARG A 117 18.62 3.76 -9.11
C ARG A 117 19.29 3.79 -7.74
N GLN A 118 20.20 4.75 -7.49
CA GLN A 118 20.83 4.92 -6.18
C GLN A 118 19.83 5.36 -5.11
N PHE A 119 18.99 6.34 -5.44
CA PHE A 119 17.91 6.80 -4.57
C PHE A 119 16.97 5.65 -4.20
N LEU A 120 16.48 4.93 -5.19
CA LEU A 120 15.57 3.80 -5.00
C LEU A 120 16.20 2.71 -4.13
N LYS A 121 17.46 2.36 -4.40
CA LYS A 121 18.19 1.37 -3.61
C LYS A 121 18.32 1.79 -2.15
N GLY A 122 18.70 3.03 -1.88
CA GLY A 122 18.84 3.56 -0.52
C GLY A 122 17.51 3.60 0.21
N THR A 123 16.47 4.09 -0.45
CA THR A 123 15.14 4.21 0.14
C THR A 123 14.51 2.84 0.44
N ILE A 124 14.63 1.88 -0.48
CA ILE A 124 14.17 0.50 -0.24
C ILE A 124 14.97 -0.15 0.89
N ALA A 125 16.29 0.05 0.95
CA ALA A 125 17.11 -0.55 2.00
C ALA A 125 16.66 -0.11 3.39
N VAL A 126 16.44 1.19 3.61
CA VAL A 126 15.94 1.73 4.89
C VAL A 126 14.57 1.15 5.21
N TRP A 127 13.64 1.20 4.25
CA TRP A 127 12.30 0.65 4.42
C TRP A 127 12.32 -0.83 4.77
N THR A 128 13.03 -1.65 3.98
CA THR A 128 13.16 -3.10 4.17
C THR A 128 13.75 -3.42 5.54
N THR A 129 14.81 -2.73 5.96
CA THR A 129 15.43 -2.96 7.27
C THR A 129 14.45 -2.73 8.39
N ALA A 130 13.74 -1.59 8.40
CA ALA A 130 12.80 -1.25 9.44
C ALA A 130 11.62 -2.25 9.51
N ILE A 131 11.03 -2.61 8.37
CA ILE A 131 9.92 -3.56 8.34
C ILE A 131 10.39 -4.99 8.67
N THR A 132 11.62 -5.37 8.31
CA THR A 132 12.19 -6.67 8.71
C THR A 132 12.43 -6.73 10.21
N CYS A 133 12.91 -5.65 10.84
CA CYS A 133 13.04 -5.57 12.30
C CYS A 133 11.66 -5.72 12.98
N GLN A 134 10.65 -5.02 12.46
CA GLN A 134 9.27 -5.15 12.96
C GLN A 134 8.74 -6.58 12.80
N ALA A 135 8.99 -7.23 11.67
CA ALA A 135 8.61 -8.61 11.42
C ALA A 135 9.34 -9.58 12.37
N ALA A 136 10.64 -9.36 12.61
CA ALA A 136 11.42 -10.17 13.55
C ALA A 136 10.91 -10.06 15.00
N ILE A 137 10.59 -8.84 15.45
CA ILE A 137 9.95 -8.60 16.75
C ILE A 137 8.60 -9.32 16.81
N GLY A 138 7.80 -9.25 15.74
CA GLY A 138 6.52 -9.95 15.66
C GLY A 138 6.65 -11.47 15.75
N LEU A 139 7.62 -12.06 15.05
CA LEU A 139 7.90 -13.49 15.12
C LEU A 139 8.37 -13.89 16.53
N TRP A 140 9.27 -13.10 17.13
CA TRP A 140 9.70 -13.32 18.51
C TRP A 140 8.51 -13.27 19.47
N ALA A 141 7.65 -12.25 19.36
CA ALA A 141 6.47 -12.09 20.19
C ALA A 141 5.51 -13.28 20.03
N ALA A 142 5.31 -13.78 18.81
CA ALA A 142 4.47 -14.95 18.55
C ALA A 142 5.05 -16.23 19.15
N ILE A 143 6.38 -16.45 19.06
CA ILE A 143 7.06 -17.64 19.58
C ILE A 143 7.16 -17.61 21.11
N SER A 144 7.46 -16.45 21.70
CA SER A 144 7.63 -16.30 23.14
C SER A 144 6.32 -16.17 23.91
N GLY A 145 5.19 -15.93 23.23
CA GLY A 145 3.92 -15.60 23.87
C GLY A 145 3.87 -14.21 24.51
N HIS A 146 4.90 -13.35 24.27
CA HIS A 146 4.97 -12.01 24.83
C HIS A 146 4.59 -10.97 23.80
N ALA A 147 3.77 -10.01 24.20
CA ALA A 147 3.47 -8.85 23.37
C ALA A 147 4.42 -7.68 23.67
N VAL A 148 4.72 -6.89 22.66
CA VAL A 148 5.52 -5.66 22.80
C VAL A 148 4.58 -4.47 22.64
N PHE A 149 4.55 -3.63 23.67
CA PHE A 149 3.79 -2.38 23.70
C PHE A 149 4.75 -1.20 23.63
N SER A 150 4.28 -0.11 23.07
CA SER A 150 4.97 1.15 23.22
C SER A 150 4.86 1.67 24.65
N MET A 151 5.81 2.53 25.09
CA MET A 151 5.77 3.15 26.42
C MET A 151 4.48 3.94 26.69
N LYS A 152 3.83 4.44 25.62
CA LYS A 152 2.57 5.20 25.69
C LYS A 152 1.35 4.37 25.33
N GLY A 153 1.48 3.05 25.11
CA GLY A 153 0.40 2.20 24.68
C GLY A 153 -0.17 2.51 23.29
N THR A 154 0.53 3.33 22.50
CA THR A 154 0.02 3.80 21.20
C THR A 154 0.17 2.78 20.09
N TRP A 155 0.96 1.73 20.28
CA TRP A 155 1.12 0.62 19.33
C TRP A 155 1.40 -0.70 20.02
N TYR A 156 1.11 -1.76 19.28
CA TYR A 156 1.17 -3.12 19.77
C TYR A 156 1.76 -4.04 18.69
N ILE A 157 2.69 -4.90 19.06
CA ILE A 157 3.21 -6.00 18.25
C ILE A 157 3.05 -7.28 19.04
N GLY A 158 2.28 -8.23 18.54
CA GLY A 158 2.06 -9.51 19.20
C GLY A 158 0.87 -10.26 18.64
N MET A 159 0.65 -11.47 19.15
CA MET A 159 -0.52 -12.26 18.82
C MET A 159 -1.74 -11.71 19.54
N ASN A 160 -2.81 -11.48 18.81
CA ASN A 160 -4.09 -11.12 19.41
C ASN A 160 -4.78 -12.39 19.91
N LEU A 161 -5.20 -12.38 21.18
CA LEU A 161 -5.85 -13.53 21.80
C LEU A 161 -7.25 -13.81 21.25
N GLY A 162 -7.94 -12.80 20.74
CA GLY A 162 -9.31 -12.94 20.25
C GLY A 162 -9.41 -13.57 18.87
N ASP A 163 -8.48 -13.25 17.95
CA ASP A 163 -8.49 -13.75 16.57
C ASP A 163 -7.27 -14.58 16.17
N HIS A 164 -6.35 -14.80 17.12
CA HIS A 164 -5.09 -15.56 16.94
C HIS A 164 -4.25 -15.08 15.73
N ARG A 165 -4.21 -13.76 15.50
CA ARG A 165 -3.49 -13.14 14.39
C ARG A 165 -2.38 -12.23 14.89
N LEU A 166 -1.28 -12.17 14.13
CA LEU A 166 -0.17 -11.28 14.45
C LEU A 166 -0.50 -9.83 14.05
N TYR A 167 -0.48 -8.95 15.03
CA TYR A 167 -0.57 -7.51 14.87
C TYR A 167 0.83 -6.90 14.84
N LEU A 168 1.10 -6.03 13.87
CA LEU A 168 2.38 -5.40 13.63
C LEU A 168 2.24 -3.88 13.61
N ASN A 169 1.82 -3.30 14.72
CA ASN A 169 1.59 -1.86 14.84
C ASN A 169 0.65 -1.28 13.75
N ALA A 170 -0.30 -2.06 13.34
CA ALA A 170 -1.35 -1.67 12.40
C ALA A 170 -2.44 -2.75 12.42
N TYR A 171 -3.62 -2.40 11.96
CA TYR A 171 -4.68 -3.39 11.73
C TYR A 171 -4.14 -4.52 10.83
N VAL A 172 -4.50 -5.75 11.12
CA VAL A 172 -3.91 -6.97 10.53
C VAL A 172 -3.82 -6.93 9.01
N THR A 173 -4.88 -6.49 8.32
CA THR A 173 -4.89 -6.42 6.85
C THR A 173 -3.92 -5.37 6.32
N THR A 174 -3.83 -4.22 6.99
CA THR A 174 -2.88 -3.15 6.64
C THR A 174 -1.44 -3.58 6.89
N ALA A 175 -1.17 -4.27 8.02
CA ALA A 175 0.13 -4.84 8.32
C ALA A 175 0.55 -5.86 7.27
N ALA A 176 -0.37 -6.77 6.90
CA ALA A 176 -0.14 -7.79 5.89
C ALA A 176 0.12 -7.18 4.50
N ALA A 177 -0.68 -6.19 4.08
CA ALA A 177 -0.48 -5.50 2.81
C ALA A 177 0.88 -4.79 2.75
N LYS A 178 1.27 -4.11 3.81
CA LYS A 178 2.58 -3.48 3.96
C LYS A 178 3.71 -4.51 3.93
N MET A 179 3.54 -5.64 4.60
CA MET A 179 4.54 -6.71 4.63
C MET A 179 4.73 -7.34 3.25
N GLY A 180 3.65 -7.72 2.56
CA GLY A 180 3.73 -8.30 1.23
C GLY A 180 4.33 -7.34 0.18
N MET A 181 3.98 -6.05 0.24
CA MET A 181 4.66 -5.02 -0.55
C MET A 181 6.17 -5.00 -0.25
N THR A 182 6.55 -5.10 1.02
CA THR A 182 7.95 -5.07 1.45
C THR A 182 8.73 -6.29 0.95
N VAL A 183 8.13 -7.47 0.93
CA VAL A 183 8.73 -8.68 0.31
C VAL A 183 9.13 -8.38 -1.14
N LEU A 184 8.26 -7.77 -1.92
CA LEU A 184 8.52 -7.42 -3.32
C LEU A 184 9.55 -6.29 -3.46
N LEU A 185 9.53 -5.29 -2.58
CA LEU A 185 10.58 -4.25 -2.52
C LEU A 185 11.94 -4.86 -2.18
N THR A 186 11.98 -5.83 -1.25
CA THR A 186 13.22 -6.56 -0.89
C THR A 186 13.75 -7.36 -2.07
N ALA A 187 12.87 -7.95 -2.89
CA ALA A 187 13.25 -8.63 -4.12
C ALA A 187 13.84 -7.64 -5.17
N ILE A 188 13.32 -6.41 -5.27
CA ILE A 188 13.95 -5.34 -6.06
C ILE A 188 15.33 -5.00 -5.50
N LEU A 189 15.47 -4.87 -4.18
CA LEU A 189 16.76 -4.60 -3.52
C LEU A 189 17.78 -5.72 -3.80
N PHE A 190 17.34 -6.99 -3.77
CA PHE A 190 18.16 -8.14 -4.17
C PHE A 190 18.68 -7.99 -5.61
N ALA A 191 17.79 -7.63 -6.56
CA ALA A 191 18.18 -7.42 -7.97
C ALA A 191 19.12 -6.22 -8.16
N LEU A 192 19.02 -5.19 -7.31
CA LEU A 192 19.91 -4.02 -7.31
C LEU A 192 21.24 -4.27 -6.60
N SER A 193 21.34 -5.31 -5.78
CA SER A 193 22.52 -5.62 -4.96
C SER A 193 23.58 -6.33 -5.76
N ARG A 194 24.85 -5.90 -5.60
CA ARG A 194 26.01 -6.47 -6.31
C ARG A 194 26.76 -7.52 -5.50
N THR A 195 26.77 -7.40 -4.17
CA THR A 195 27.55 -8.26 -3.29
C THR A 195 26.75 -9.49 -2.84
N LYS A 196 27.44 -10.63 -2.69
CA LYS A 196 26.85 -11.88 -2.17
C LYS A 196 26.21 -11.68 -0.79
N ARG A 197 26.91 -10.94 0.09
CA ARG A 197 26.42 -10.64 1.47
C ARG A 197 25.10 -9.89 1.44
N ALA A 198 24.97 -8.84 0.60
CA ALA A 198 23.72 -8.08 0.50
C ALA A 198 22.57 -8.95 -0.07
N LYS A 199 22.86 -9.85 -1.01
CA LYS A 199 21.85 -10.77 -1.54
C LYS A 199 21.38 -11.78 -0.50
N ILE A 200 22.30 -12.34 0.30
CA ILE A 200 21.95 -13.23 1.42
C ILE A 200 21.08 -12.47 2.44
N ALA A 201 21.46 -11.23 2.81
CA ALA A 201 20.66 -10.42 3.72
C ALA A 201 19.24 -10.16 3.19
N CYS A 202 19.08 -9.93 1.89
CA CYS A 202 17.74 -9.78 1.28
C CYS A 202 16.93 -11.09 1.35
N VAL A 203 17.56 -12.26 1.13
CA VAL A 203 16.87 -13.56 1.25
C VAL A 203 16.41 -13.79 2.70
N MET A 204 17.29 -13.55 3.68
CA MET A 204 16.94 -13.67 5.10
C MET A 204 15.80 -12.71 5.49
N ALA A 205 15.86 -11.46 5.00
CA ALA A 205 14.79 -10.49 5.22
C ALA A 205 13.44 -10.97 4.64
N ILE A 206 13.44 -11.53 3.42
CA ILE A 206 12.22 -12.10 2.79
C ILE A 206 11.68 -13.25 3.65
N LEU A 207 12.52 -14.15 4.14
CA LEU A 207 12.07 -15.27 4.97
C LEU A 207 11.41 -14.79 6.26
N VAL A 208 12.03 -13.83 6.95
CA VAL A 208 11.46 -13.21 8.17
C VAL A 208 10.13 -12.52 7.87
N GLN A 209 10.06 -11.74 6.79
CA GLN A 209 8.85 -11.04 6.37
C GLN A 209 7.72 -12.01 5.98
N CYS A 210 8.03 -13.09 5.26
CA CYS A 210 7.05 -14.13 4.90
C CYS A 210 6.54 -14.88 6.13
N GLY A 211 7.40 -15.20 7.10
CA GLY A 211 7.00 -15.81 8.36
C GLY A 211 6.03 -14.93 9.15
N ALA A 212 6.37 -13.64 9.33
CA ALA A 212 5.48 -12.70 10.00
C ALA A 212 4.16 -12.49 9.22
N LEU A 213 4.23 -12.41 7.88
CA LEU A 213 3.05 -12.30 7.03
C LEU A 213 2.12 -13.51 7.21
N ALA A 214 2.66 -14.72 7.30
CA ALA A 214 1.87 -15.93 7.51
C ALA A 214 1.08 -15.87 8.83
N LEU A 215 1.71 -15.39 9.91
CA LEU A 215 1.04 -15.22 11.20
C LEU A 215 -0.07 -14.15 11.20
N THR A 216 -0.09 -13.25 10.22
CA THR A 216 -1.22 -12.29 10.08
C THR A 216 -2.50 -12.99 9.60
N ASP A 217 -2.43 -14.20 9.06
CA ASP A 217 -3.53 -14.93 8.42
C ASP A 217 -4.34 -14.06 7.42
N CYS A 218 -3.66 -13.22 6.67
CA CYS A 218 -4.28 -12.36 5.67
C CYS A 218 -4.24 -13.01 4.28
N ARG A 219 -5.27 -13.76 3.94
CA ARG A 219 -5.39 -14.50 2.67
C ARG A 219 -5.23 -13.60 1.45
N THR A 220 -5.80 -12.40 1.49
CA THR A 220 -5.70 -11.42 0.40
C THR A 220 -4.25 -11.08 0.05
N ALA A 221 -3.39 -10.88 1.05
CA ALA A 221 -2.00 -10.55 0.83
C ALA A 221 -1.24 -11.69 0.13
N PHE A 222 -1.53 -12.95 0.46
CA PHE A 222 -0.91 -14.10 -0.20
C PHE A 222 -1.43 -14.32 -1.62
N VAL A 223 -2.73 -14.16 -1.85
CA VAL A 223 -3.30 -14.21 -3.20
C VAL A 223 -2.67 -13.12 -4.07
N ALA A 224 -2.55 -11.90 -3.55
CA ALA A 224 -1.93 -10.79 -4.27
C ALA A 224 -0.43 -11.04 -4.55
N LEU A 225 0.32 -11.65 -3.61
CA LEU A 225 1.71 -12.07 -3.84
C LEU A 225 1.78 -13.16 -4.93
N GLY A 226 0.86 -14.12 -4.90
CA GLY A 226 0.75 -15.15 -5.94
C GLY A 226 0.53 -14.55 -7.32
N VAL A 227 -0.39 -13.60 -7.45
CA VAL A 227 -0.65 -12.88 -8.71
C VAL A 227 0.59 -12.09 -9.15
N ALA A 228 1.24 -11.36 -8.24
CA ALA A 228 2.46 -10.60 -8.56
C ALA A 228 3.60 -11.51 -9.00
N ALA A 229 3.81 -12.65 -8.34
CA ALA A 229 4.81 -13.64 -8.73
C ALA A 229 4.50 -14.29 -10.07
N GLY A 230 3.25 -14.67 -10.30
CA GLY A 230 2.79 -15.17 -11.60
C GLY A 230 3.03 -14.16 -12.72
N PHE A 231 2.74 -12.88 -12.46
CA PHE A 231 3.03 -11.81 -13.40
C PHE A 231 4.54 -11.61 -13.64
N CYS A 232 5.38 -11.77 -12.60
CA CYS A 232 6.83 -11.75 -12.73
C CYS A 232 7.32 -12.83 -13.70
N VAL A 233 6.87 -14.06 -13.52
CA VAL A 233 7.22 -15.17 -14.42
C VAL A 233 6.74 -14.91 -15.84
N TRP A 234 5.51 -14.43 -16.00
CA TRP A 234 4.97 -14.09 -17.33
C TRP A 234 5.83 -13.01 -18.03
N THR A 235 6.26 -11.97 -17.30
CA THR A 235 7.13 -10.92 -17.86
C THR A 235 8.52 -11.43 -18.21
N LEU A 236 9.11 -12.28 -17.38
CA LEU A 236 10.42 -12.89 -17.61
C LEU A 236 10.42 -13.84 -18.80
N LEU A 237 9.36 -14.65 -18.95
CA LEU A 237 9.19 -15.52 -20.10
C LEU A 237 8.96 -14.70 -21.39
N GLY A 238 8.17 -13.64 -21.31
CA GLY A 238 7.94 -12.74 -22.45
C GLY A 238 9.20 -12.04 -22.95
N ALA A 239 10.14 -11.74 -22.04
CA ALA A 239 11.39 -11.06 -22.37
C ALA A 239 12.47 -12.00 -22.97
N LYS A 240 12.47 -13.29 -22.61
CA LYS A 240 13.53 -14.25 -23.00
C LYS A 240 13.17 -15.20 -24.12
N VAL A 241 11.90 -15.41 -24.41
CA VAL A 241 11.47 -16.50 -25.27
C VAL A 241 10.76 -15.95 -26.49
N HIS A 242 11.48 -15.86 -27.60
CA HIS A 242 10.92 -15.88 -28.97
C HIS A 242 10.42 -17.29 -29.28
N MET A 243 9.53 -17.86 -28.44
CA MET A 243 8.97 -19.17 -28.74
C MET A 243 7.74 -19.03 -29.64
N PRO A 244 7.71 -19.75 -30.73
CA PRO A 244 6.51 -19.82 -31.56
C PRO A 244 5.42 -20.60 -30.86
N SER A 245 4.23 -20.01 -30.81
CA SER A 245 2.91 -20.65 -30.83
C SER A 245 2.40 -21.57 -29.72
N LYS A 246 3.00 -21.73 -28.54
CA LYS A 246 2.32 -22.49 -27.49
C LYS A 246 1.88 -21.57 -26.33
N LEU A 247 0.75 -20.92 -26.53
CA LEU A 247 0.05 -20.05 -25.55
C LEU A 247 -0.09 -20.71 -24.17
N ASN A 248 -0.24 -22.03 -24.14
CA ASN A 248 -0.49 -22.82 -22.93
C ASN A 248 0.64 -22.72 -21.88
N HIS A 249 1.91 -22.77 -22.28
CA HIS A 249 3.01 -22.69 -21.30
C HIS A 249 3.18 -21.29 -20.69
N ARG A 250 2.82 -20.22 -21.42
CA ARG A 250 2.89 -18.84 -20.92
C ARG A 250 1.84 -18.51 -19.87
N LEU A 251 0.72 -19.24 -19.87
CA LEU A 251 -0.36 -19.09 -18.88
C LEU A 251 -0.22 -20.12 -17.75
N ILE A 252 0.11 -21.37 -18.07
CA ILE A 252 0.18 -22.45 -17.09
C ILE A 252 1.26 -22.18 -16.03
N LEU A 253 2.47 -21.76 -16.42
CA LEU A 253 3.56 -21.55 -15.46
C LEU A 253 3.30 -20.41 -14.47
N PRO A 254 2.79 -19.21 -14.88
CA PRO A 254 2.35 -18.19 -13.94
C PRO A 254 1.23 -18.65 -13.00
N MET A 255 0.27 -19.44 -13.52
CA MET A 255 -0.80 -20.00 -12.70
C MET A 255 -0.27 -21.03 -11.68
N LEU A 256 0.66 -21.89 -12.09
CA LEU A 256 1.32 -22.83 -11.18
C LEU A 256 2.14 -22.12 -10.11
N MET A 257 2.83 -21.04 -10.45
CA MET A 257 3.55 -20.21 -9.49
C MET A 257 2.58 -19.55 -8.49
N ALA A 258 1.48 -18.98 -8.97
CA ALA A 258 0.46 -18.39 -8.11
C ALA A 258 -0.16 -19.47 -7.18
N ALA A 259 -0.52 -20.62 -7.73
CA ALA A 259 -1.03 -21.76 -6.97
C ALA A 259 0.01 -22.29 -5.96
N GLY A 260 1.29 -22.36 -6.34
CA GLY A 260 2.39 -22.75 -5.47
C GLY A 260 2.54 -21.82 -4.26
N ILE A 261 2.43 -20.52 -4.44
CA ILE A 261 2.49 -19.53 -3.34
C ILE A 261 1.30 -19.68 -2.40
N ILE A 262 0.09 -19.93 -2.95
CA ILE A 262 -1.12 -20.16 -2.15
C ILE A 262 -0.99 -21.48 -1.37
N LEU A 263 -0.45 -22.53 -1.99
CA LEU A 263 -0.18 -23.79 -1.32
C LEU A 263 0.88 -23.65 -0.22
N CYS A 264 1.98 -22.97 -0.49
CA CYS A 264 3.01 -22.67 0.51
C CYS A 264 2.44 -21.88 1.69
N TYR A 265 1.51 -20.96 1.43
CA TYR A 265 0.78 -20.27 2.49
C TYR A 265 -0.01 -21.25 3.36
N GLY A 266 -0.82 -22.11 2.77
CA GLY A 266 -1.61 -23.10 3.51
C GLY A 266 -0.74 -24.04 4.35
N LEU A 267 0.40 -24.49 3.80
CA LEU A 267 1.37 -25.32 4.53
C LEU A 267 2.05 -24.55 5.65
N LEU A 268 2.45 -23.31 5.41
CA LEU A 268 3.14 -22.48 6.39
C LEU A 268 2.21 -22.09 7.54
N THR A 269 0.98 -21.68 7.24
CA THR A 269 -0.03 -21.40 8.28
C THR A 269 -0.38 -22.65 9.05
N GLY A 270 -0.57 -23.80 8.39
CA GLY A 270 -0.80 -25.09 9.06
C GLY A 270 0.36 -25.48 9.99
N LEU A 271 1.62 -25.33 9.56
CA LEU A 271 2.79 -25.58 10.39
C LEU A 271 2.87 -24.62 11.59
N LEU A 272 2.63 -23.33 11.36
CA LEU A 272 2.69 -22.33 12.43
C LEU A 272 1.55 -22.49 13.44
N THR A 273 0.36 -22.94 13.03
CA THR A 273 -0.73 -23.27 13.95
C THR A 273 -0.45 -24.54 14.77
N LEU A 274 0.35 -25.46 14.27
CA LEU A 274 0.83 -26.61 15.04
C LEU A 274 1.89 -26.22 16.08
N ILE A 275 2.70 -25.22 15.79
CA ILE A 275 3.77 -24.75 16.70
C ILE A 275 3.23 -23.72 17.71
N ALA A 276 2.34 -22.82 17.30
CA ALA A 276 1.81 -21.74 18.14
C ALA A 276 0.99 -22.19 19.37
N PRO A 277 0.19 -23.29 19.33
CA PRO A 277 -0.52 -23.74 20.53
C PRO A 277 0.38 -24.39 21.58
N SER A 278 1.58 -24.85 21.22
CA SER A 278 2.55 -25.41 22.19
C SER A 278 3.24 -24.33 23.02
N VAL A 279 3.19 -23.09 22.58
CA VAL A 279 3.56 -21.90 23.37
C VAL A 279 2.29 -21.43 24.05
N ALA A 280 1.93 -22.09 25.17
CA ALA A 280 0.85 -21.59 26.03
C ALA A 280 1.17 -20.12 26.36
N PRO A 281 0.24 -19.19 26.17
CA PRO A 281 0.44 -17.83 26.64
C PRO A 281 0.72 -17.94 28.12
N GLY A 282 1.89 -17.48 28.56
CA GLY A 282 2.15 -17.32 29.98
C GLY A 282 1.00 -16.49 30.56
N PRO A 283 0.62 -16.68 31.83
CA PRO A 283 -0.53 -16.02 32.39
C PRO A 283 -0.39 -14.52 32.16
N LEU A 284 -1.27 -13.97 31.28
CA LEU A 284 -1.41 -12.53 31.02
C LEU A 284 -2.07 -11.88 32.25
N ASP A 285 -1.62 -12.25 33.47
CA ASP A 285 -2.25 -11.90 34.72
C ASP A 285 -2.26 -10.41 35.01
N ASN A 286 -1.64 -9.55 34.21
CA ASN A 286 -1.58 -8.11 34.44
C ASN A 286 -1.63 -7.20 33.19
N VAL A 287 -2.00 -7.69 32.05
CA VAL A 287 -2.28 -6.79 30.93
C VAL A 287 -3.75 -6.38 31.01
N ASN A 288 -4.01 -5.22 31.61
CA ASN A 288 -5.30 -4.57 31.50
C ASN A 288 -5.57 -4.26 30.02
N LEU A 289 -6.19 -5.20 29.32
CA LEU A 289 -6.70 -5.00 27.95
C LEU A 289 -7.71 -3.83 27.86
N LEU A 290 -8.17 -3.34 29.03
CA LEU A 290 -9.04 -2.17 29.17
C LEU A 290 -8.29 -0.83 29.03
N GLU A 291 -6.97 -0.81 29.05
CA GLU A 291 -6.16 0.38 28.78
C GLU A 291 -5.63 0.46 27.35
N PHE A 292 -6.16 -0.31 26.43
CA PHE A 292 -6.04 0.03 25.02
C PHE A 292 -6.70 1.42 24.85
N PRO A 293 -5.91 2.46 24.50
CA PRO A 293 -6.47 3.81 24.56
C PRO A 293 -7.67 3.86 23.65
N ALA A 294 -8.82 4.03 24.30
CA ALA A 294 -10.13 4.13 23.67
C ALA A 294 -10.15 5.13 22.49
N HIS A 295 -9.29 6.14 22.47
CA HIS A 295 -9.20 7.13 21.39
C HIS A 295 -8.67 6.57 20.04
N LEU A 296 -8.10 5.37 19.96
CA LEU A 296 -7.88 4.67 18.68
C LEU A 296 -9.11 3.85 18.24
N MET A 297 -10.06 3.65 19.13
CA MET A 297 -11.35 3.01 18.88
C MET A 297 -12.54 3.96 19.04
N THR A 298 -12.39 5.10 19.70
CA THR A 298 -13.48 5.96 20.17
C THR A 298 -14.04 6.93 19.15
N GLU A 299 -13.61 6.95 17.93
CA GLU A 299 -14.54 7.51 16.93
C GLU A 299 -15.55 6.48 16.39
N ALA A 300 -15.54 5.25 16.89
CA ALA A 300 -16.34 4.18 16.32
C ALA A 300 -17.15 3.31 17.29
N SER A 301 -17.12 3.51 18.61
CA SER A 301 -18.05 2.75 19.47
C SER A 301 -18.11 3.30 20.88
N ALA A 302 -19.07 4.16 21.16
CA ALA A 302 -19.71 4.21 22.46
C ALA A 302 -20.49 2.90 22.63
N GLU A 303 -20.25 2.23 23.76
CA GLU A 303 -21.00 1.09 24.28
C GLU A 303 -20.87 -0.26 23.52
N GLN A 304 -19.84 -1.00 23.88
CA GLN A 304 -19.93 -2.46 23.96
C GLN A 304 -19.11 -2.96 25.16
N GLU A 305 -19.83 -3.32 26.20
CA GLU A 305 -19.35 -4.15 27.31
C GLU A 305 -18.82 -5.46 26.70
N VAL A 306 -17.51 -5.64 26.69
CA VAL A 306 -16.90 -6.90 26.28
C VAL A 306 -16.99 -7.85 27.48
N ILE A 307 -18.02 -8.68 27.50
CA ILE A 307 -18.07 -9.86 28.37
C ILE A 307 -16.94 -10.79 27.90
N LEU A 308 -15.88 -10.86 28.69
CA LEU A 308 -14.80 -11.86 28.55
C LEU A 308 -15.36 -13.24 28.91
N ASP A 309 -15.93 -13.93 27.93
CA ASP A 309 -16.22 -15.35 28.06
C ASP A 309 -14.90 -16.13 27.83
N SER A 310 -14.44 -16.82 28.87
CA SER A 310 -13.14 -17.53 28.91
C SER A 310 -13.12 -18.86 28.12
N THR A 311 -14.06 -19.07 27.23
CA THR A 311 -14.02 -20.20 26.30
C THR A 311 -13.03 -19.89 25.17
N PRO A 312 -12.15 -20.86 24.79
CA PRO A 312 -11.30 -20.69 23.62
C PRO A 312 -12.22 -20.47 22.43
N VAL A 313 -12.27 -19.24 21.95
CA VAL A 313 -13.04 -18.88 20.76
C VAL A 313 -12.35 -19.56 19.59
N HIS A 314 -12.75 -20.80 19.32
CA HIS A 314 -12.57 -21.35 17.98
C HIS A 314 -13.15 -20.30 17.03
N ARG A 315 -12.31 -19.71 16.20
CA ARG A 315 -12.74 -18.83 15.14
C ARG A 315 -13.80 -19.61 14.36
N ASN A 316 -15.07 -19.36 14.66
CA ASN A 316 -16.16 -19.73 13.78
C ASN A 316 -15.93 -18.93 12.51
N ILE A 317 -15.10 -19.47 11.61
CA ILE A 317 -15.05 -19.01 10.25
C ILE A 317 -16.45 -19.36 9.76
N ASP A 318 -17.34 -18.37 9.82
CA ASP A 318 -18.60 -18.49 9.15
C ASP A 318 -18.25 -18.63 7.67
N THR A 319 -18.12 -19.88 7.23
CA THR A 319 -17.77 -20.24 5.86
C THR A 319 -18.82 -19.74 4.89
N THR A 320 -19.97 -19.29 5.41
CA THR A 320 -21.06 -18.69 4.64
C THR A 320 -20.76 -17.24 4.26
N ASP A 321 -19.87 -16.51 4.99
CA ASP A 321 -19.44 -15.15 4.64
C ASP A 321 -18.00 -15.12 4.15
N ALA A 322 -17.81 -15.54 2.88
CA ALA A 322 -16.50 -15.51 2.20
C ALA A 322 -15.83 -14.12 2.19
N PHE A 323 -16.60 -13.06 2.40
CA PHE A 323 -16.15 -11.67 2.35
C PHE A 323 -16.11 -10.96 3.71
N ASN A 324 -16.26 -11.68 4.84
CA ASN A 324 -16.17 -11.10 6.19
C ASN A 324 -17.02 -9.83 6.38
N GLY A 325 -18.32 -9.86 6.03
CA GLY A 325 -19.23 -8.72 6.15
C GLY A 325 -19.08 -7.64 5.07
N ARG A 326 -18.04 -7.69 4.22
CA ARG A 326 -17.81 -6.68 3.16
C ARG A 326 -18.97 -6.60 2.16
N TRP A 327 -19.68 -7.70 1.95
CA TRP A 327 -20.85 -7.73 1.09
C TRP A 327 -21.97 -6.79 1.56
N GLY A 328 -22.19 -6.69 2.88
CA GLY A 328 -23.11 -5.73 3.48
C GLY A 328 -22.71 -4.29 3.20
N ILE A 329 -21.42 -3.98 3.32
CA ILE A 329 -20.84 -2.67 3.03
C ILE A 329 -21.03 -2.31 1.54
N TRP A 330 -20.71 -3.24 0.63
CA TRP A 330 -20.87 -3.01 -0.82
C TRP A 330 -22.33 -2.81 -1.21
N LYS A 331 -23.26 -3.56 -0.62
CA LYS A 331 -24.71 -3.32 -0.78
C LYS A 331 -25.10 -1.93 -0.29
N GLY A 332 -24.58 -1.48 0.86
CA GLY A 332 -24.82 -0.12 1.38
C GLY A 332 -24.35 0.95 0.39
N ALA A 333 -23.14 0.81 -0.16
CA ALA A 333 -22.61 1.72 -1.17
C ALA A 333 -23.49 1.76 -2.45
N ILE A 334 -23.93 0.60 -2.93
CA ILE A 334 -24.81 0.51 -4.12
C ILE A 334 -26.18 1.15 -3.81
N ARG A 335 -26.77 0.88 -2.64
CA ARG A 335 -28.05 1.49 -2.23
C ARG A 335 -27.93 3.00 -2.14
N LEU A 336 -26.85 3.54 -1.58
CA LEU A 336 -26.59 4.97 -1.56
C LEU A 336 -26.62 5.56 -2.98
N LEU A 337 -25.84 4.98 -3.90
CA LEU A 337 -25.75 5.47 -5.28
C LEU A 337 -27.05 5.31 -6.08
N THR A 338 -27.89 4.34 -5.74
CA THR A 338 -29.21 4.17 -6.36
C THR A 338 -30.25 5.12 -5.78
N ALA A 339 -30.15 5.43 -4.48
CA ALA A 339 -31.05 6.38 -3.81
C ALA A 339 -30.74 7.86 -4.14
N GLN A 340 -29.46 8.14 -4.44
CA GLN A 340 -28.95 9.47 -4.77
C GLN A 340 -28.11 9.40 -6.07
N PRO A 341 -28.77 9.27 -7.24
CA PRO A 341 -28.06 9.03 -8.52
C PRO A 341 -27.17 10.20 -8.96
N GLU A 342 -27.38 11.41 -8.49
CA GLU A 342 -26.49 12.55 -8.68
C GLU A 342 -25.07 12.30 -8.14
N LEU A 343 -24.94 11.47 -7.12
CA LEU A 343 -23.63 11.04 -6.59
C LEU A 343 -22.82 10.20 -7.58
N LEU A 344 -23.46 9.58 -8.57
CA LEU A 344 -22.73 8.93 -9.65
C LEU A 344 -21.86 9.90 -10.46
N LEU A 345 -22.25 11.16 -10.54
CA LEU A 345 -21.47 12.18 -11.22
C LEU A 345 -20.49 12.89 -10.28
N THR A 346 -20.96 13.28 -9.11
CA THR A 346 -20.22 14.18 -8.20
C THR A 346 -19.48 13.45 -7.06
N GLY A 347 -19.90 12.24 -6.70
CA GLY A 347 -19.48 11.52 -5.49
C GLY A 347 -19.97 12.22 -4.20
N THR A 348 -19.58 11.71 -3.04
CA THR A 348 -19.89 12.28 -1.71
C THR A 348 -18.78 13.18 -1.15
N SER A 349 -17.59 13.19 -1.69
CA SER A 349 -16.28 13.52 -1.12
C SER A 349 -15.70 12.42 -0.20
N ALA A 350 -14.37 12.38 -0.04
CA ALA A 350 -13.73 11.32 0.73
C ALA A 350 -14.12 11.34 2.22
N PRO A 351 -14.12 12.49 2.93
CA PRO A 351 -14.46 12.52 4.36
C PRO A 351 -15.92 12.14 4.66
N LEU A 352 -16.85 12.36 3.74
CA LEU A 352 -18.26 12.06 3.94
C LEU A 352 -18.67 10.64 3.50
N ALA A 353 -17.85 9.99 2.69
CA ALA A 353 -18.18 8.71 2.06
C ALA A 353 -18.58 7.62 3.06
N ALA A 354 -17.80 7.46 4.13
CA ALA A 354 -18.08 6.45 5.15
C ALA A 354 -19.41 6.70 5.86
N GLY A 355 -19.64 7.92 6.34
CA GLY A 355 -20.87 8.30 7.00
C GLY A 355 -22.10 8.08 6.12
N MET A 356 -22.04 8.54 4.88
CA MET A 356 -23.11 8.37 3.90
C MET A 356 -23.39 6.89 3.60
N MET A 357 -22.38 6.06 3.36
CA MET A 357 -22.57 4.62 3.13
C MET A 357 -23.18 3.92 4.33
N ASN A 358 -22.76 4.27 5.57
CA ASN A 358 -23.29 3.64 6.78
C ASN A 358 -24.80 3.90 6.97
N LEU A 359 -25.35 5.01 6.48
CA LEU A 359 -26.80 5.29 6.51
C LEU A 359 -27.63 4.32 5.66
N TYR A 360 -27.00 3.71 4.64
CA TYR A 360 -27.67 2.81 3.68
C TYR A 360 -27.33 1.33 3.88
N THR A 361 -26.56 0.98 4.93
CA THR A 361 -26.27 -0.42 5.26
C THR A 361 -27.45 -1.11 5.94
N THR A 362 -27.41 -2.42 5.95
CA THR A 362 -28.43 -3.23 6.64
C THR A 362 -28.32 -3.01 8.16
N PRO A 363 -29.44 -2.88 8.90
CA PRO A 363 -29.41 -2.85 10.35
C PRO A 363 -28.57 -4.01 10.93
N GLY A 364 -27.73 -3.72 11.92
CA GLY A 364 -26.81 -4.70 12.52
C GLY A 364 -25.44 -4.81 11.83
N THR A 365 -25.22 -4.13 10.69
CA THR A 365 -23.88 -4.01 10.13
C THR A 365 -23.02 -3.10 11.01
N LYS A 366 -21.83 -3.57 11.42
CA LYS A 366 -20.91 -2.73 12.21
C LYS A 366 -20.50 -1.50 11.39
N TYR A 367 -20.30 -0.37 12.08
CA TYR A 367 -19.79 0.85 11.45
C TYR A 367 -18.43 0.58 10.78
N PHE A 368 -18.23 1.12 9.59
CA PHE A 368 -17.01 0.98 8.82
C PHE A 368 -16.52 2.36 8.30
N GLN A 369 -15.23 2.49 8.16
CA GLN A 369 -14.57 3.75 7.76
C GLN A 369 -14.42 3.90 6.25
N HIS A 370 -14.52 2.81 5.48
CA HIS A 370 -14.38 2.81 4.02
C HIS A 370 -15.03 1.56 3.40
N ALA A 371 -15.20 1.58 2.08
CA ALA A 371 -15.87 0.52 1.34
C ALA A 371 -15.14 -0.84 1.30
N HIS A 372 -13.94 -0.97 1.86
CA HIS A 372 -13.08 -2.15 1.68
C HIS A 372 -12.95 -2.60 0.21
N ASN A 373 -12.93 -1.65 -0.70
CA ASN A 373 -12.69 -1.80 -2.12
C ASN A 373 -12.38 -0.42 -2.69
N LEU A 374 -11.16 -0.19 -3.14
CA LEU A 374 -10.70 1.13 -3.60
C LEU A 374 -11.54 1.66 -4.76
N TYR A 375 -11.96 0.79 -5.67
CA TYR A 375 -12.72 1.18 -6.86
C TYR A 375 -14.12 1.67 -6.48
N LEU A 376 -14.79 0.94 -5.59
CA LEU A 376 -16.08 1.32 -5.06
C LEU A 376 -15.98 2.56 -4.17
N GLN A 377 -14.94 2.64 -3.33
CA GLN A 377 -14.66 3.83 -2.52
C GLN A 377 -14.45 5.06 -3.41
N THR A 378 -13.69 4.94 -4.49
CA THR A 378 -13.46 6.02 -5.45
C THR A 378 -14.75 6.45 -6.13
N LEU A 379 -15.60 5.49 -6.53
CA LEU A 379 -16.91 5.76 -7.12
C LEU A 379 -17.82 6.52 -6.15
N VAL A 380 -17.89 6.10 -4.89
CA VAL A 380 -18.69 6.79 -3.87
C VAL A 380 -18.12 8.16 -3.57
N SER A 381 -16.81 8.28 -3.42
CA SER A 381 -16.17 9.56 -3.02
C SER A 381 -16.18 10.61 -4.13
N TRP A 382 -15.90 10.22 -5.38
CA TRP A 382 -15.63 11.17 -6.47
C TRP A 382 -16.39 10.87 -7.77
N GLY A 383 -17.38 9.98 -7.72
CA GLY A 383 -18.26 9.63 -8.81
C GLY A 383 -17.58 8.86 -9.93
N ILE A 384 -18.32 8.67 -11.04
CA ILE A 384 -17.82 8.03 -12.27
C ILE A 384 -16.58 8.73 -12.83
N PRO A 385 -16.49 10.08 -12.88
CA PRO A 385 -15.27 10.72 -13.39
C PRO A 385 -14.04 10.37 -12.57
N GLY A 386 -14.13 10.34 -11.22
CA GLY A 386 -13.04 9.93 -10.35
C GLY A 386 -12.61 8.47 -10.61
N LEU A 387 -13.58 7.57 -10.74
CA LEU A 387 -13.32 6.16 -11.08
C LEU A 387 -12.67 6.02 -12.46
N LEU A 388 -13.14 6.74 -13.47
CA LEU A 388 -12.55 6.71 -14.81
C LEU A 388 -11.11 7.21 -14.83
N ILE A 389 -10.80 8.24 -14.04
CA ILE A 389 -9.42 8.75 -13.88
C ILE A 389 -8.54 7.67 -13.24
N LEU A 390 -9.00 7.01 -12.16
CA LEU A 390 -8.28 5.91 -11.53
C LEU A 390 -8.02 4.77 -12.52
N LEU A 391 -9.05 4.33 -13.25
CA LEU A 391 -8.91 3.27 -14.25
C LEU A 391 -7.98 3.67 -15.40
N ALA A 392 -8.00 4.93 -15.84
CA ALA A 392 -7.08 5.44 -16.85
C ALA A 392 -5.62 5.41 -16.34
N VAL A 393 -5.36 5.79 -15.09
CA VAL A 393 -4.03 5.69 -14.47
C VAL A 393 -3.55 4.23 -14.46
N ILE A 394 -4.39 3.30 -14.02
CA ILE A 394 -4.09 1.87 -14.00
C ILE A 394 -3.83 1.34 -15.42
N ALA A 395 -4.67 1.67 -16.37
CA ALA A 395 -4.51 1.26 -17.78
C ALA A 395 -3.20 1.77 -18.38
N MET A 396 -2.86 3.05 -18.15
CA MET A 396 -1.58 3.60 -18.59
C MET A 396 -0.39 2.88 -17.95
N PHE A 397 -0.45 2.59 -16.64
CA PHE A 397 0.58 1.80 -15.97
C PHE A 397 0.73 0.41 -16.59
N LEU A 398 -0.36 -0.32 -16.82
CA LEU A 398 -0.34 -1.67 -17.42
C LEU A 398 0.23 -1.63 -18.84
N VAL A 399 -0.14 -0.64 -19.64
CA VAL A 399 0.43 -0.44 -20.99
C VAL A 399 1.94 -0.18 -20.93
N GLN A 400 2.41 0.67 -20.01
CA GLN A 400 3.85 0.92 -19.84
C GLN A 400 4.59 -0.33 -19.37
N THR A 401 4.01 -1.07 -18.42
CA THR A 401 4.56 -2.35 -17.95
C THR A 401 4.69 -3.36 -19.10
N ALA A 402 3.66 -3.52 -19.92
CA ALA A 402 3.70 -4.38 -21.09
C ALA A 402 4.78 -3.96 -22.12
N ARG A 403 5.01 -2.65 -22.28
CA ARG A 403 6.09 -2.13 -23.15
C ARG A 403 7.48 -2.47 -22.62
N ILE A 404 7.69 -2.39 -21.31
CA ILE A 404 8.95 -2.76 -20.67
C ILE A 404 9.19 -4.26 -20.78
N SER A 405 8.17 -5.09 -20.55
CA SER A 405 8.26 -6.56 -20.54
C SER A 405 8.63 -7.15 -21.91
N LYS A 406 8.29 -6.48 -23.00
CA LYS A 406 8.64 -6.93 -24.38
C LYS A 406 10.10 -6.72 -24.75
N ARG A 407 10.94 -6.22 -23.83
CA ARG A 407 12.34 -5.86 -24.10
C ARG A 407 13.28 -6.52 -23.11
N ASN A 408 14.49 -6.74 -23.56
CA ASN A 408 15.56 -7.27 -22.70
C ASN A 408 16.02 -6.19 -21.70
N GLN A 409 15.23 -5.98 -20.65
CA GLN A 409 15.50 -5.01 -19.60
C GLN A 409 16.21 -5.66 -18.40
N PRO A 410 17.00 -4.89 -17.63
CA PRO A 410 17.55 -5.38 -16.38
C PRO A 410 16.43 -5.87 -15.43
N LEU A 411 16.69 -6.95 -14.71
CA LEU A 411 15.71 -7.60 -13.83
C LEU A 411 15.03 -6.61 -12.87
N TRP A 412 15.77 -5.70 -12.25
CA TRP A 412 15.22 -4.71 -11.33
C TRP A 412 14.17 -3.81 -11.97
N VAL A 413 14.29 -3.50 -13.28
CA VAL A 413 13.31 -2.70 -14.03
C VAL A 413 12.00 -3.48 -14.20
N LEU A 414 12.11 -4.76 -14.55
CA LEU A 414 10.94 -5.63 -14.69
C LEU A 414 10.19 -5.79 -13.36
N MET A 415 10.94 -5.84 -12.25
CA MET A 415 10.37 -6.01 -10.92
C MET A 415 9.69 -4.76 -10.36
N LEU A 416 9.89 -3.56 -10.94
CA LEU A 416 9.26 -2.32 -10.45
C LEU A 416 7.73 -2.38 -10.46
N SER A 417 7.15 -3.15 -11.38
CA SER A 417 5.69 -3.28 -11.50
C SER A 417 5.07 -4.22 -10.46
N LEU A 418 5.85 -5.11 -9.83
CA LEU A 418 5.32 -6.16 -8.96
C LEU A 418 4.64 -5.62 -7.69
N PRO A 419 5.24 -4.69 -6.92
CA PRO A 419 4.56 -4.11 -5.76
C PRO A 419 3.29 -3.34 -6.15
N VAL A 420 3.28 -2.72 -7.34
CA VAL A 420 2.09 -2.01 -7.85
C VAL A 420 0.97 -3.00 -8.14
N ILE A 421 1.26 -4.09 -8.87
CA ILE A 421 0.26 -5.13 -9.18
C ILE A 421 -0.24 -5.77 -7.89
N TYR A 422 0.65 -6.08 -6.96
CA TYR A 422 0.30 -6.58 -5.63
C TYR A 422 -0.71 -5.68 -4.92
N LEU A 423 -0.42 -4.38 -4.83
CA LEU A 423 -1.33 -3.42 -4.19
C LEU A 423 -2.65 -3.33 -4.93
N LEU A 424 -2.66 -3.24 -6.27
CA LEU A 424 -3.90 -3.16 -7.05
C LEU A 424 -4.80 -4.39 -6.86
N VAL A 425 -4.22 -5.57 -6.62
CA VAL A 425 -4.99 -6.78 -6.28
C VAL A 425 -5.53 -6.69 -4.85
N CYS A 426 -4.74 -6.22 -3.90
CA CYS A 426 -5.21 -6.01 -2.53
C CYS A 426 -6.38 -5.02 -2.47
N GLU A 427 -6.36 -3.99 -3.31
CA GLU A 427 -7.39 -2.94 -3.40
C GLU A 427 -8.76 -3.43 -3.91
N LEU A 428 -8.84 -4.63 -4.45
CA LEU A 428 -10.13 -5.25 -4.81
C LEU A 428 -10.99 -5.60 -3.58
N VAL A 429 -10.35 -5.78 -2.43
CA VAL A 429 -11.03 -6.22 -1.20
C VAL A 429 -10.66 -5.40 0.03
N ASP A 430 -9.92 -4.30 -0.15
CA ASP A 430 -9.60 -3.33 0.90
C ASP A 430 -9.26 -1.95 0.29
N CYS A 431 -8.85 -0.97 1.10
CA CYS A 431 -8.50 0.40 0.69
C CYS A 431 -7.18 0.84 1.32
N PHE A 432 -6.05 0.28 0.87
CA PHE A 432 -4.72 0.57 1.45
C PHE A 432 -4.04 1.80 0.85
N THR A 433 -4.36 2.13 -0.41
CA THR A 433 -3.79 3.27 -1.13
C THR A 433 -4.78 4.42 -1.32
N MET A 434 -5.89 4.38 -0.58
CA MET A 434 -6.80 5.51 -0.52
C MET A 434 -6.05 6.75 -0.04
N LEU A 435 -6.42 7.91 -0.57
CA LEU A 435 -5.98 9.21 -0.08
C LEU A 435 -6.50 9.39 1.36
N SER A 436 -5.80 8.80 2.29
CA SER A 436 -6.04 8.91 3.73
C SER A 436 -4.75 9.33 4.40
N THR A 437 -4.85 9.97 5.54
CA THR A 437 -3.72 10.54 6.24
C THR A 437 -2.57 9.54 6.43
N GLY A 438 -1.54 9.67 5.61
CA GLY A 438 -0.26 9.01 5.81
C GLY A 438 -0.14 7.56 5.36
N SER A 439 -0.83 7.13 4.30
CA SER A 439 -0.62 5.77 3.75
C SER A 439 0.74 5.65 3.02
N PRO A 440 1.72 4.91 3.56
CA PRO A 440 2.99 4.71 2.88
C PRO A 440 2.84 3.92 1.59
N MET A 441 1.79 3.09 1.50
CA MET A 441 1.51 2.27 0.33
C MET A 441 1.13 3.12 -0.87
N LEU A 442 0.36 4.21 -0.66
CA LEU A 442 0.07 5.20 -1.69
C LEU A 442 1.36 5.83 -2.26
N TYR A 443 2.28 6.20 -1.38
CA TYR A 443 3.53 6.83 -1.78
C TYR A 443 4.42 5.89 -2.59
N TRP A 444 4.56 4.64 -2.15
CA TRP A 444 5.27 3.62 -2.90
C TRP A 444 4.59 3.30 -4.23
N LEU A 445 3.26 3.19 -4.25
CA LEU A 445 2.48 2.97 -5.47
C LEU A 445 2.79 4.03 -6.51
N CYS A 446 2.69 5.31 -6.15
CA CYS A 446 2.89 6.44 -7.05
C CYS A 446 4.35 6.56 -7.53
N LEU A 447 5.33 6.38 -6.63
CA LEU A 447 6.74 6.37 -7.00
C LEU A 447 7.06 5.26 -8.02
N LEU A 448 6.54 4.04 -7.80
CA LEU A 448 6.81 2.90 -8.66
C LEU A 448 6.06 2.98 -9.99
N MET A 449 4.81 3.46 -10.01
CA MET A 449 4.10 3.75 -11.26
C MET A 449 4.87 4.78 -12.10
N GLY A 450 5.34 5.86 -11.46
CA GLY A 450 6.18 6.86 -12.10
C GLY A 450 7.51 6.32 -12.59
N ALA A 451 8.12 5.35 -11.87
CA ALA A 451 9.35 4.70 -12.28
C ALA A 451 9.17 3.84 -13.54
N VAL A 452 8.10 3.05 -13.60
CA VAL A 452 7.72 2.26 -14.78
C VAL A 452 7.50 3.17 -15.99
N ASP A 453 6.71 4.24 -15.81
CA ASP A 453 6.46 5.21 -16.88
C ASP A 453 7.74 5.90 -17.37
N ALA A 454 8.62 6.33 -16.45
CA ALA A 454 9.89 6.96 -16.81
C ALA A 454 10.80 6.01 -17.61
N GLN A 455 10.87 4.74 -17.24
CA GLN A 455 11.65 3.74 -17.97
C GLN A 455 11.07 3.48 -19.36
N ALA A 456 9.75 3.33 -19.48
CA ALA A 456 9.10 3.14 -20.78
C ALA A 456 9.36 4.33 -21.74
N ARG A 457 9.36 5.57 -21.22
CA ARG A 457 9.69 6.77 -22.02
C ARG A 457 11.15 6.85 -22.44
N ARG A 458 12.09 6.50 -21.54
CA ARG A 458 13.53 6.45 -21.88
C ARG A 458 13.78 5.51 -23.06
N MET A 459 13.13 4.35 -23.06
CA MET A 459 13.23 3.38 -24.14
C MET A 459 12.66 3.89 -25.47
N LYS A 460 11.61 4.73 -25.44
CA LYS A 460 11.06 5.34 -26.66
C LYS A 460 12.05 6.34 -27.25
N LEU A 461 12.68 7.17 -26.41
CA LEU A 461 13.64 8.17 -26.87
C LEU A 461 14.91 7.56 -27.49
N GLN A 462 15.35 6.39 -27.03
CA GLN A 462 16.49 5.68 -27.62
C GLN A 462 16.25 5.14 -29.02
N ARG A 463 15.01 5.14 -29.52
CA ARG A 463 14.64 4.66 -30.86
C ARG A 463 14.54 5.76 -31.90
N LEU A 464 14.50 7.01 -31.49
CA LEU A 464 14.48 8.11 -32.46
C LEU A 464 15.87 8.17 -33.08
N PRO A 465 15.99 8.17 -34.44
CA PRO A 465 17.26 8.41 -35.07
C PRO A 465 17.83 9.73 -34.58
N LYS A 466 19.14 9.71 -34.29
CA LYS A 466 19.86 10.91 -33.86
C LYS A 466 19.97 11.89 -35.02
#